data_aa97688d642070a02d366e1db20c90ac
#
_entry.id   aa97688d642070a02d366e1db20c90ac
#
_cell.length_a   1.000
_cell.length_b   1.000
_cell.length_c   1.000
_cell.angle_alpha   90.00
_cell.angle_beta   90.00
_cell.angle_gamma   90.00
#
_symmetry.space_group_name_H-M   'P 1'
#
loop_
_entity.id
_entity.type
_entity.pdbx_description
1 polymer ?
#
loop_
_entity_poly.entity_id
_entity_poly.type
_entity_poly.pdbx_seq_one_letter_code
_entity_poly.pdbx_strand_id
1 'polypeptide(L)'
;DGNWTEPTIIHADNWEISGCPVNGPRVVAEGNTLLVGWFTAAKGAAKVQYSFSSDAGATFGAPITVEGQGIIGRVEVALLDEQTGIAAWMETTKQGTFLMAARIDSGGKMGKRWEIGAMDSGRKSGFPQLEVLGDRVYFAWTEVNGETNQVRTVFLPKAAF
;
A
#
# COMPACT_ATOMS: atom_id res chain seq x y z
N ASP A 1 27.04 7.70 -12.52
CA ASP A 1 27.69 8.89 -11.98
C ASP A 1 27.37 9.21 -10.51
N GLY A 2 26.65 8.44 -9.76
CA GLY A 2 26.49 8.57 -8.30
C GLY A 2 25.88 9.87 -7.78
N ASN A 3 25.31 10.70 -8.63
CA ASN A 3 24.63 11.93 -8.21
C ASN A 3 23.15 11.66 -7.96
N TRP A 4 22.64 12.16 -6.82
CA TRP A 4 21.22 12.17 -6.52
C TRP A 4 20.50 13.21 -7.40
N THR A 5 19.30 12.89 -7.86
CA THR A 5 18.42 13.88 -8.47
C THR A 5 17.82 14.77 -7.38
N GLU A 6 17.39 15.97 -7.75
CA GLU A 6 16.59 16.79 -6.84
C GLU A 6 15.26 16.07 -6.53
N PRO A 7 14.79 16.13 -5.26
CA PRO A 7 13.51 15.55 -4.88
C PRO A 7 12.35 16.20 -5.65
N THR A 8 11.41 15.39 -6.13
CA THR A 8 10.22 15.86 -6.82
C THR A 8 8.95 15.43 -6.09
N ILE A 9 7.88 16.23 -6.20
CA ILE A 9 6.58 15.90 -5.63
C ILE A 9 5.82 15.03 -6.63
N ILE A 10 5.50 13.78 -6.25
CA ILE A 10 4.71 12.86 -7.07
C ILE A 10 3.28 13.37 -7.24
N HIS A 11 2.66 13.83 -6.14
CA HIS A 11 1.32 14.38 -6.12
C HIS A 11 1.15 15.34 -4.94
N ALA A 12 0.59 16.52 -5.19
CA ALA A 12 0.37 17.53 -4.16
C ALA A 12 -0.97 17.28 -3.46
N ASP A 13 -0.98 16.51 -2.39
CA ASP A 13 -2.17 16.25 -1.57
C ASP A 13 -2.60 17.49 -0.76
N ASN A 14 -1.68 18.40 -0.50
CA ASN A 14 -1.86 19.53 0.42
C ASN A 14 -2.33 19.08 1.81
N TRP A 15 -1.78 17.97 2.30
CA TRP A 15 -2.08 17.45 3.62
C TRP A 15 -1.21 18.13 4.67
N GLU A 16 -1.87 18.86 5.57
CA GLU A 16 -1.24 19.44 6.73
C GLU A 16 -1.45 18.53 7.94
N ILE A 17 -0.36 18.05 8.52
CA ILE A 17 -0.38 17.20 9.71
C ILE A 17 0.27 17.92 10.90
N SER A 18 -0.47 18.05 12.00
CA SER A 18 0.02 18.59 13.27
C SER A 18 0.41 17.45 14.23
N GLY A 19 1.30 16.57 13.81
CA GLY A 19 1.68 15.41 14.62
C GLY A 19 2.77 14.57 13.97
N CYS A 20 3.12 13.44 14.61
CA CYS A 20 4.08 12.50 14.05
C CYS A 20 3.42 11.66 12.95
N PRO A 21 3.87 11.74 11.68
CA PRO A 21 3.36 10.88 10.62
C PRO A 21 3.85 9.45 10.85
N VAL A 22 2.96 8.53 11.19
CA VAL A 22 3.28 7.11 11.31
C VAL A 22 3.14 6.35 9.98
N ASN A 23 2.41 6.92 9.01
CA ASN A 23 2.19 6.34 7.69
C ASN A 23 3.21 6.90 6.69
N GLY A 24 4.33 6.21 6.49
CA GLY A 24 5.29 6.53 5.43
C GLY A 24 4.84 5.97 4.08
N PRO A 25 5.41 6.49 2.96
CA PRO A 25 5.20 5.91 1.63
C PRO A 25 5.91 4.57 1.50
N ARG A 26 5.47 3.80 0.49
CA ARG A 26 6.13 2.59 0.01
C ARG A 26 6.45 2.72 -1.46
N VAL A 27 7.55 2.13 -1.88
CA VAL A 27 7.96 2.10 -3.27
C VAL A 27 8.53 0.74 -3.61
N VAL A 28 8.17 0.25 -4.79
CA VAL A 28 8.79 -0.92 -5.43
C VAL A 28 9.18 -0.53 -6.84
N ALA A 29 10.30 -1.09 -7.33
CA ALA A 29 10.80 -0.81 -8.66
C ALA A 29 11.30 -2.09 -9.33
N GLU A 30 11.02 -2.23 -10.64
CA GLU A 30 11.55 -3.29 -11.50
C GLU A 30 11.75 -2.72 -12.90
N GLY A 31 12.97 -2.82 -13.43
CA GLY A 31 13.33 -2.17 -14.68
C GLY A 31 13.12 -0.65 -14.63
N ASN A 32 12.30 -0.12 -15.52
CA ASN A 32 11.91 1.29 -15.55
C ASN A 32 10.56 1.57 -14.87
N THR A 33 9.92 0.53 -14.35
CA THR A 33 8.61 0.67 -13.70
C THR A 33 8.78 0.88 -12.20
N LEU A 34 8.10 1.89 -11.67
CA LEU A 34 7.92 2.09 -10.24
C LEU A 34 6.44 2.09 -9.89
N LEU A 35 6.14 1.58 -8.71
CA LEU A 35 4.84 1.73 -8.07
C LEU A 35 5.06 2.33 -6.69
N VAL A 36 4.42 3.47 -6.42
CA VAL A 36 4.48 4.16 -5.13
C VAL A 36 3.11 4.17 -4.50
N GLY A 37 3.04 3.88 -3.20
CA GLY A 37 1.82 3.96 -2.40
C GLY A 37 2.02 4.89 -1.20
N TRP A 38 1.00 5.70 -0.85
CA TRP A 38 1.03 6.57 0.31
C TRP A 38 -0.35 6.77 0.93
N PHE A 39 -0.34 7.18 2.18
CA PHE A 39 -1.53 7.58 2.91
C PHE A 39 -1.65 9.10 2.92
N THR A 40 -2.86 9.61 2.85
CA THR A 40 -3.18 11.01 3.08
C THR A 40 -4.48 11.15 3.86
N ALA A 41 -4.59 12.21 4.67
CA ALA A 41 -5.82 12.60 5.34
C ALA A 41 -6.14 14.08 5.06
N ALA A 42 -5.76 14.55 3.87
CA ALA A 42 -6.04 15.91 3.43
C ALA A 42 -7.54 16.22 3.51
N LYS A 43 -7.87 17.42 4.01
CA LYS A 43 -9.24 17.87 4.22
C LYS A 43 -10.07 16.98 5.15
N GLY A 44 -9.41 16.23 6.05
CA GLY A 44 -10.05 15.33 7.00
C GLY A 44 -10.55 14.00 6.42
N ALA A 45 -10.27 13.70 5.15
CA ALA A 45 -10.66 12.46 4.49
C ALA A 45 -9.47 11.50 4.36
N ALA A 46 -9.44 10.47 5.20
CA ALA A 46 -8.41 9.42 5.14
C ALA A 46 -8.56 8.58 3.87
N LYS A 47 -7.47 8.41 3.15
CA LYS A 47 -7.38 7.59 1.93
C LYS A 47 -5.97 7.10 1.70
N VAL A 48 -5.83 6.06 0.90
CA VAL A 48 -4.55 5.62 0.36
C VAL A 48 -4.51 5.86 -1.14
N GLN A 49 -3.37 6.23 -1.65
CA GLN A 49 -3.15 6.55 -3.04
C GLN A 49 -1.96 5.77 -3.58
N TYR A 50 -2.04 5.41 -4.86
CA TYR A 50 -1.00 4.67 -5.56
C TYR A 50 -0.76 5.31 -6.92
N SER A 51 0.49 5.33 -7.38
CA SER A 51 0.83 5.85 -8.70
C SER A 51 1.96 5.05 -9.31
N PHE A 52 1.86 4.85 -10.62
CA PHE A 52 2.88 4.19 -11.43
C PHE A 52 3.75 5.21 -12.16
N SER A 53 5.01 4.85 -12.33
CA SER A 53 5.94 5.44 -13.28
C SER A 53 6.40 4.36 -14.25
N SER A 54 6.60 4.68 -15.51
CA SER A 54 7.17 3.80 -16.55
C SER A 54 8.51 4.33 -17.10
N ASP A 55 9.07 5.38 -16.50
CA ASP A 55 10.25 6.10 -16.96
C ASP A 55 11.29 6.28 -15.83
N ALA A 56 11.45 5.24 -15.01
CA ALA A 56 12.38 5.20 -13.88
C ALA A 56 12.16 6.34 -12.86
N GLY A 57 10.91 6.76 -12.67
CA GLY A 57 10.53 7.78 -11.68
C GLY A 57 10.65 9.22 -12.18
N ALA A 58 10.92 9.45 -13.46
CA ALA A 58 10.97 10.79 -14.02
C ALA A 58 9.58 11.45 -14.03
N THR A 59 8.53 10.67 -14.32
CA THR A 59 7.13 11.11 -14.22
C THR A 59 6.25 10.04 -13.57
N PHE A 60 5.12 10.46 -13.00
CA PHE A 60 4.12 9.59 -12.39
C PHE A 60 2.74 9.86 -12.98
N GLY A 61 1.96 8.79 -13.12
CA GLY A 61 0.57 8.85 -13.55
C GLY A 61 -0.36 9.48 -12.50
N ALA A 62 -1.63 9.67 -12.86
CA ALA A 62 -2.64 10.12 -11.91
C ALA A 62 -2.81 9.11 -10.77
N PRO A 63 -3.01 9.55 -9.50
CA PRO A 63 -3.18 8.64 -8.39
C PRO A 63 -4.42 7.77 -8.51
N ILE A 64 -4.24 6.47 -8.24
CA ILE A 64 -5.33 5.52 -8.02
C ILE A 64 -5.70 5.62 -6.54
N THR A 65 -6.93 6.01 -6.25
CA THR A 65 -7.36 6.30 -4.88
C THR A 65 -8.23 5.18 -4.32
N VAL A 66 -7.91 4.72 -3.11
CA VAL A 66 -8.77 3.92 -2.28
C VAL A 66 -9.42 4.82 -1.23
N GLU A 67 -10.72 4.97 -1.31
CA GLU A 67 -11.51 5.73 -0.36
C GLU A 67 -12.36 4.80 0.50
N GLY A 68 -12.58 5.19 1.75
CA GLY A 68 -13.40 4.46 2.70
C GLY A 68 -13.44 5.17 4.05
N GLN A 69 -14.46 4.91 4.86
CA GLN A 69 -14.62 5.55 6.16
C GLN A 69 -13.64 5.05 7.23
N GLY A 70 -13.02 3.90 7.01
CA GLY A 70 -12.14 3.23 7.97
C GLY A 70 -10.70 3.10 7.54
N ILE A 71 -10.24 3.85 6.55
CA ILE A 71 -8.84 3.79 6.08
C ILE A 71 -7.88 4.18 7.19
N ILE A 72 -6.97 3.26 7.55
CA ILE A 72 -5.90 3.50 8.53
C ILE A 72 -4.58 3.84 7.84
N GLY A 73 -4.39 3.37 6.62
CA GLY A 73 -3.14 3.50 5.87
C GLY A 73 -2.28 2.24 5.97
N ARG A 74 -1.02 2.35 6.44
CA ARG A 74 -0.03 1.26 6.50
C ARG A 74 0.07 0.53 5.15
N VAL A 75 0.30 1.35 4.13
CA VAL A 75 0.34 0.91 2.73
C VAL A 75 1.51 -0.02 2.45
N GLU A 76 1.28 -0.97 1.57
CA GLU A 76 2.30 -1.79 0.93
C GLU A 76 2.03 -1.90 -0.56
N VAL A 77 3.08 -2.14 -1.34
CA VAL A 77 3.01 -2.27 -2.80
C VAL A 77 3.94 -3.37 -3.29
N ALA A 78 3.53 -4.08 -4.33
CA ALA A 78 4.39 -4.99 -5.08
C ALA A 78 4.02 -4.94 -6.57
N LEU A 79 4.99 -5.10 -7.46
CA LEU A 79 4.75 -5.23 -8.89
C LEU A 79 4.43 -6.69 -9.24
N LEU A 80 3.48 -6.90 -10.13
CA LEU A 80 3.18 -8.18 -10.77
C LEU A 80 3.85 -8.27 -12.15
N ASP A 81 3.89 -7.14 -12.84
CA ASP A 81 4.52 -6.90 -14.13
C ASP A 81 4.70 -5.37 -14.34
N GLU A 82 5.12 -4.96 -15.53
CA GLU A 82 5.37 -3.55 -15.87
C GLU A 82 4.14 -2.64 -15.79
N GLN A 83 2.92 -3.18 -15.80
CA GLN A 83 1.67 -2.41 -15.85
C GLN A 83 0.74 -2.68 -14.69
N THR A 84 1.00 -3.72 -13.90
CA THR A 84 0.10 -4.15 -12.83
C THR A 84 0.86 -4.41 -11.54
N GLY A 85 0.19 -4.16 -10.42
CA GLY A 85 0.72 -4.39 -9.09
C GLY A 85 -0.36 -4.77 -8.10
N ILE A 86 0.08 -5.10 -6.90
CA ILE A 86 -0.77 -5.28 -5.73
C ILE A 86 -0.63 -4.05 -4.86
N ALA A 87 -1.76 -3.45 -4.52
CA ALA A 87 -1.91 -2.43 -3.50
C ALA A 87 -2.44 -3.10 -2.23
N ALA A 88 -1.83 -2.84 -1.09
CA ALA A 88 -2.34 -3.30 0.20
C ALA A 88 -2.40 -2.15 1.21
N TRP A 89 -3.38 -2.22 2.12
CA TRP A 89 -3.63 -1.20 3.13
C TRP A 89 -4.36 -1.78 4.34
N MET A 90 -4.39 -1.04 5.44
CA MET A 90 -5.25 -1.35 6.57
C MET A 90 -6.55 -0.55 6.54
N GLU A 91 -7.65 -1.23 6.79
CA GLU A 91 -8.99 -0.64 6.83
C GLU A 91 -9.82 -1.23 7.99
N THR A 92 -10.52 -0.38 8.71
CA THR A 92 -11.52 -0.78 9.71
C THR A 92 -12.89 -0.83 9.06
N THR A 93 -13.56 -1.96 9.19
CA THR A 93 -14.94 -2.20 8.74
C THR A 93 -15.87 -2.40 9.96
N LYS A 94 -17.14 -2.69 9.73
CA LYS A 94 -18.06 -3.08 10.80
C LYS A 94 -17.71 -4.41 11.47
N GLN A 95 -16.93 -5.27 10.78
CA GLN A 95 -16.52 -6.59 11.26
C GLN A 95 -15.19 -6.57 12.02
N GLY A 96 -14.41 -5.48 11.90
CA GLY A 96 -13.10 -5.37 12.51
C GLY A 96 -12.11 -4.62 11.63
N THR A 97 -10.84 -4.68 11.99
CA THR A 97 -9.74 -4.10 11.21
C THR A 97 -9.01 -5.21 10.46
N PHE A 98 -8.75 -4.97 9.19
CA PHE A 98 -8.18 -5.96 8.27
C PHE A 98 -7.02 -5.38 7.45
N LEU A 99 -6.09 -6.26 7.10
CA LEU A 99 -5.21 -6.06 5.97
C LEU A 99 -6.02 -6.35 4.71
N MET A 100 -6.17 -5.34 3.87
CA MET A 100 -6.86 -5.41 2.59
C MET A 100 -5.85 -5.41 1.47
N ALA A 101 -6.18 -6.04 0.34
CA ALA A 101 -5.38 -5.96 -0.87
C ALA A 101 -6.25 -5.95 -2.14
N ALA A 102 -5.74 -5.36 -3.21
CA ALA A 102 -6.35 -5.40 -4.53
C ALA A 102 -5.28 -5.33 -5.62
N ARG A 103 -5.55 -5.94 -6.77
CA ARG A 103 -4.78 -5.66 -7.99
C ARG A 103 -5.13 -4.27 -8.49
N ILE A 104 -4.11 -3.54 -8.91
CA ILE A 104 -4.24 -2.23 -9.57
C ILE A 104 -3.44 -2.25 -10.87
N ASP A 105 -3.84 -1.44 -11.84
CA ASP A 105 -3.09 -1.26 -13.07
C ASP A 105 -2.72 0.20 -13.33
N SER A 106 -1.73 0.42 -14.18
CA SER A 106 -1.23 1.74 -14.55
C SER A 106 -2.27 2.61 -15.28
N GLY A 107 -3.35 2.03 -15.79
CA GLY A 107 -4.50 2.72 -16.36
C GLY A 107 -5.49 3.25 -15.32
N GLY A 108 -5.25 3.02 -14.03
CA GLY A 108 -6.09 3.53 -12.94
C GLY A 108 -7.19 2.58 -12.48
N LYS A 109 -7.25 1.36 -13.00
CA LYS A 109 -8.26 0.39 -12.61
C LYS A 109 -7.85 -0.36 -11.36
N MET A 110 -8.82 -0.55 -10.46
CA MET A 110 -8.70 -1.41 -9.28
C MET A 110 -9.60 -2.63 -9.42
N GLY A 111 -9.04 -3.80 -9.14
CA GLY A 111 -9.75 -5.08 -9.09
C GLY A 111 -10.58 -5.26 -7.81
N LYS A 112 -11.00 -6.50 -7.60
CA LYS A 112 -11.70 -6.91 -6.37
C LYS A 112 -10.81 -6.64 -5.14
N ARG A 113 -11.40 -6.13 -4.08
CA ARG A 113 -10.77 -6.01 -2.76
C ARG A 113 -10.81 -7.36 -2.04
N TRP A 114 -9.67 -7.77 -1.53
CA TRP A 114 -9.51 -8.98 -0.74
C TRP A 114 -9.22 -8.63 0.71
N GLU A 115 -9.91 -9.29 1.62
CA GLU A 115 -9.61 -9.31 3.04
C GLU A 115 -8.57 -10.40 3.28
N ILE A 116 -7.33 -10.00 3.61
CA ILE A 116 -6.19 -10.91 3.73
C ILE A 116 -6.11 -11.50 5.14
N GLY A 117 -6.31 -10.68 6.15
CA GLY A 117 -6.28 -11.13 7.53
C GLY A 117 -6.66 -10.04 8.51
N ALA A 118 -7.16 -10.45 9.68
CA ALA A 118 -7.48 -9.53 10.76
C ALA A 118 -6.21 -8.93 11.36
N MET A 119 -6.28 -7.64 11.71
CA MET A 119 -5.18 -6.91 12.36
C MET A 119 -5.70 -6.09 13.54
N ASP A 120 -4.84 -5.77 14.48
CA ASP A 120 -5.12 -4.76 15.50
C ASP A 120 -4.99 -3.35 14.92
N SER A 121 -5.94 -2.46 15.18
CA SER A 121 -5.91 -1.08 14.68
C SER A 121 -4.83 -0.21 15.36
N GLY A 122 -4.33 -0.64 16.49
CA GLY A 122 -3.33 0.06 17.28
C GLY A 122 -1.90 -0.07 16.72
N ARG A 123 -0.96 0.61 17.39
CA ARG A 123 0.44 0.61 16.96
C ARG A 123 1.15 -0.73 17.16
N LYS A 124 0.63 -1.62 17.99
CA LYS A 124 1.23 -2.93 18.32
C LYS A 124 1.30 -3.86 17.12
N SER A 125 0.37 -3.73 16.15
CA SER A 125 0.35 -4.57 14.95
C SER A 125 1.42 -4.18 13.90
N GLY A 126 2.13 -3.08 14.09
CA GLY A 126 3.19 -2.64 13.19
C GLY A 126 2.71 -2.38 11.77
N PHE A 127 3.58 -2.62 10.80
CA PHE A 127 3.30 -2.51 9.37
C PHE A 127 3.29 -3.91 8.74
N PRO A 128 2.29 -4.25 7.93
CA PRO A 128 2.32 -5.48 7.15
C PRO A 128 3.46 -5.45 6.15
N GLN A 129 3.82 -6.60 5.62
CA GLN A 129 4.79 -6.76 4.55
C GLN A 129 4.14 -7.48 3.39
N LEU A 130 4.54 -7.14 2.18
CA LEU A 130 4.03 -7.68 0.93
C LEU A 130 5.19 -7.99 0.00
N GLU A 131 5.24 -9.21 -0.53
CA GLU A 131 6.25 -9.64 -1.49
C GLU A 131 5.65 -10.52 -2.58
N VAL A 132 6.26 -10.48 -3.76
CA VAL A 132 5.91 -11.33 -4.89
C VAL A 132 7.08 -12.25 -5.22
N LEU A 133 6.84 -13.55 -5.20
CA LEU A 133 7.83 -14.55 -5.57
C LEU A 133 7.21 -15.60 -6.49
N GLY A 134 7.74 -15.72 -7.71
CA GLY A 134 7.23 -16.63 -8.72
C GLY A 134 5.77 -16.34 -9.06
N ASP A 135 4.90 -17.32 -8.86
CA ASP A 135 3.45 -17.25 -9.09
C ASP A 135 2.62 -16.87 -7.85
N ARG A 136 3.27 -16.43 -6.77
CA ARG A 136 2.64 -16.21 -5.46
C ARG A 136 2.84 -14.78 -4.97
N VAL A 137 1.82 -14.30 -4.26
CA VAL A 137 1.82 -13.03 -3.51
C VAL A 137 1.80 -13.38 -2.03
N TYR A 138 2.84 -12.99 -1.29
CA TYR A 138 3.01 -13.27 0.13
C TYR A 138 2.66 -12.03 0.96
N PHE A 139 1.95 -12.26 2.05
CA PHE A 139 1.66 -11.27 3.07
C PHE A 139 2.17 -11.74 4.42
N ALA A 140 2.74 -10.83 5.20
CA ALA A 140 3.12 -11.09 6.59
C ALA A 140 2.67 -9.92 7.46
N TRP A 141 2.14 -10.21 8.64
CA TRP A 141 1.71 -9.19 9.59
C TRP A 141 1.85 -9.68 11.03
N THR A 142 1.81 -8.75 11.98
CA THR A 142 1.76 -9.07 13.41
C THR A 142 0.32 -9.18 13.86
N GLU A 143 -0.07 -10.36 14.30
CA GLU A 143 -1.31 -10.61 15.02
C GLU A 143 -1.11 -10.31 16.51
N VAL A 144 -1.98 -9.48 17.06
CA VAL A 144 -1.95 -9.08 18.47
C VAL A 144 -3.02 -9.86 19.22
N ASN A 145 -2.61 -10.72 20.17
CA ASN A 145 -3.51 -11.52 21.00
C ASN A 145 -3.28 -11.15 22.49
N GLY A 146 -3.96 -10.12 22.96
CA GLY A 146 -3.79 -9.62 24.32
C GLY A 146 -2.36 -9.09 24.55
N GLU A 147 -1.58 -9.79 25.37
CA GLU A 147 -0.18 -9.45 25.68
C GLU A 147 0.83 -10.13 24.75
N THR A 148 0.41 -11.09 23.93
CA THR A 148 1.28 -11.84 23.02
C THR A 148 1.13 -11.38 21.58
N ASN A 149 2.25 -11.28 20.89
CA ASN A 149 2.30 -10.95 19.48
C ASN A 149 2.85 -12.15 18.70
N GLN A 150 2.27 -12.45 17.55
CA GLN A 150 2.72 -13.51 16.65
C GLN A 150 2.80 -12.98 15.22
N VAL A 151 3.81 -13.45 14.47
CA VAL A 151 3.87 -13.16 13.04
C VAL A 151 3.02 -14.18 12.29
N ARG A 152 2.08 -13.68 11.50
CA ARG A 152 1.25 -14.48 10.57
C ARG A 152 1.73 -14.27 9.16
N THR A 153 1.66 -15.31 8.37
CA THR A 153 1.92 -15.27 6.93
C THR A 153 0.83 -15.99 6.16
N VAL A 154 0.54 -15.50 4.97
CA VAL A 154 -0.33 -16.15 4.00
C VAL A 154 0.20 -15.88 2.61
N PHE A 155 -0.07 -16.75 1.66
CA PHE A 155 0.13 -16.44 0.25
C PHE A 155 -1.13 -16.74 -0.56
N LEU A 156 -1.28 -16.01 -1.66
CA LEU A 156 -2.29 -16.23 -2.68
C LEU A 156 -1.60 -16.37 -4.04
N PRO A 157 -2.13 -17.21 -4.95
CA PRO A 157 -1.65 -17.22 -6.33
C PRO A 157 -1.85 -15.83 -6.97
N LYS A 158 -0.92 -15.40 -7.83
CA LYS A 158 -1.11 -14.16 -8.62
C LYS A 158 -2.43 -14.14 -9.38
N ALA A 159 -2.88 -15.32 -9.84
CA ALA A 159 -4.13 -15.49 -10.58
C ALA A 159 -5.40 -15.26 -9.72
N ALA A 160 -5.29 -15.16 -8.40
CA ALA A 160 -6.41 -14.82 -7.52
C ALA A 160 -6.77 -13.33 -7.57
N PHE A 161 -5.80 -12.50 -7.93
CA PHE A 161 -5.95 -11.06 -8.08
C PHE A 161 -6.24 -10.68 -9.53
#